data_7bd7ba29d561df999a62fd5589125d38
#
_entry.id   7bd7ba29d561df999a62fd5589125d38
#
_cell.length_a   1.000
_cell.length_b   1.000
_cell.length_c   1.000
_cell.angle_alpha   90.00
_cell.angle_beta   90.00
_cell.angle_gamma   90.00
#
_symmetry.space_group_name_H-M   'P 1'
#
loop_
_entity.id
_entity.type
_entity.pdbx_description
1 polymer ?
#
loop_
_entity_poly.entity_id
_entity_poly.type
_entity_poly.pdbx_seq_one_letter_code
_entity_poly.pdbx_strand_id
1 'polypeptide(L)'
;MKSWNIIRRYEHTPDLPVLAEVEVLVIGGGPAGVAAAETAGRLGKNTWLIEKYGFCGGAAVAGLSGTICGMYMASDDENAQPEQVVFGFTERFRQALENKGGVTAPQRYGKTYTVTHDPLMWREVADDFLEQANVKTLFHTSVTGVIMEGDTFKGVIIESNAGQSIILSKQIIDASGDAAVVARAGMDYYFGDNGRIQNPTMFFRFGGVDMDTYLDYYGNDTICPPKVTENILAANESGEYQLPRHKIWIFPTTRANELMVNATRLAGQDGRMLNVIDPEDFTEAEVFGRRQVREYARFLNNFVPGCERAFVVDTGVEVGIRQTRSIVGIETLTNEDVVNCRKREDGICRTPWPIELHSGDKPKLHWLINDYYDIPFHTLVPVVGENIIVAGRCLSAEHEALASARVTAQCFELGHAAGVAAAQAIDTNTAIRDLNVAEIRATMIKNGSRL
;
A
#
# COMPACT_ATOMS: atom_id res chain seq x y z
N MET A 1 9.68 20.13 5.84
CA MET A 1 8.29 20.55 5.51
C MET A 1 8.30 22.04 5.20
N LYS A 2 7.85 22.44 4.02
CA LYS A 2 7.56 23.86 3.79
C LYS A 2 6.46 24.26 4.78
N SER A 3 6.71 25.27 5.61
CA SER A 3 5.63 25.84 6.41
C SER A 3 4.68 26.54 5.45
N TRP A 4 3.39 26.14 5.44
CA TRP A 4 2.36 26.89 4.76
C TRP A 4 2.44 28.36 5.21
N ASN A 5 2.43 29.28 4.27
CA ASN A 5 2.26 30.72 4.57
C ASN A 5 0.80 30.91 5.04
N ILE A 6 0.57 30.68 6.34
CA ILE A 6 -0.73 30.93 6.97
C ILE A 6 -0.94 32.43 6.98
N ILE A 7 -1.75 32.94 6.06
CA ILE A 7 -2.07 34.37 5.94
C ILE A 7 -2.91 34.85 7.14
N ARG A 8 -3.86 33.98 7.63
CA ARG A 8 -4.75 34.27 8.73
C ARG A 8 -5.34 32.99 9.32
N ARG A 9 -5.53 32.97 10.64
CA ARG A 9 -6.31 31.92 11.34
C ARG A 9 -7.67 32.45 11.74
N TYR A 10 -8.70 31.63 11.55
CA TYR A 10 -10.03 31.84 12.10
C TYR A 10 -10.31 30.73 13.09
N GLU A 11 -10.73 31.10 14.30
CA GLU A 11 -11.28 30.13 15.23
C GLU A 11 -12.70 29.79 14.78
N HIS A 12 -12.97 28.50 14.59
CA HIS A 12 -14.29 27.99 14.28
C HIS A 12 -14.49 26.69 15.08
N THR A 13 -15.44 26.73 15.99
CA THR A 13 -15.83 25.55 16.78
C THR A 13 -17.28 25.23 16.42
N PRO A 14 -17.52 24.40 15.38
CA PRO A 14 -18.87 24.02 15.00
C PRO A 14 -19.47 23.08 16.06
N ASP A 15 -20.77 23.21 16.31
CA ASP A 15 -21.57 22.20 16.97
C ASP A 15 -21.81 21.07 15.95
N LEU A 16 -21.08 19.95 16.09
CA LEU A 16 -21.08 18.86 15.12
C LEU A 16 -22.02 17.74 15.54
N PRO A 17 -22.89 17.26 14.62
CA PRO A 17 -23.77 16.14 14.91
C PRO A 17 -22.96 14.83 15.03
N VAL A 18 -23.35 13.97 15.96
CA VAL A 18 -22.85 12.59 16.04
C VAL A 18 -23.65 11.74 15.06
N LEU A 19 -22.96 11.26 14.02
CA LEU A 19 -23.56 10.42 12.99
C LEU A 19 -23.76 8.98 13.45
N ALA A 20 -22.80 8.44 14.20
CA ALA A 20 -22.82 7.06 14.67
C ALA A 20 -21.92 6.85 15.89
N GLU A 21 -22.22 5.76 16.62
CA GLU A 21 -21.36 5.14 17.61
C GLU A 21 -21.06 3.70 17.19
N VAL A 22 -19.77 3.34 17.08
CA VAL A 22 -19.33 2.04 16.59
C VAL A 22 -18.33 1.40 17.55
N GLU A 23 -18.08 0.12 17.39
CA GLU A 23 -17.06 -0.55 18.19
C GLU A 23 -15.69 -0.41 17.56
N VAL A 24 -15.56 -0.64 16.24
CA VAL A 24 -14.32 -0.51 15.49
C VAL A 24 -14.52 0.47 14.35
N LEU A 25 -13.64 1.45 14.26
CA LEU A 25 -13.61 2.42 13.17
C LEU A 25 -12.30 2.27 12.40
N VAL A 26 -12.39 1.94 11.12
CA VAL A 26 -11.24 1.78 10.22
C VAL A 26 -11.15 2.98 9.30
N ILE A 27 -9.99 3.61 9.24
CA ILE A 27 -9.72 4.79 8.41
C ILE A 27 -8.82 4.42 7.24
N GLY A 28 -9.39 4.47 6.03
CA GLY A 28 -8.74 4.10 4.76
C GLY A 28 -9.10 2.69 4.30
N GLY A 29 -9.60 2.59 3.06
CA GLY A 29 -10.03 1.36 2.39
C GLY A 29 -8.94 0.73 1.51
N GLY A 30 -7.66 0.93 1.81
CA GLY A 30 -6.56 0.23 1.17
C GLY A 30 -6.52 -1.27 1.55
N PRO A 31 -5.53 -2.05 1.05
CA PRO A 31 -5.42 -3.48 1.38
C PRO A 31 -5.51 -3.75 2.89
N ALA A 32 -4.75 -3.00 3.70
CA ALA A 32 -4.77 -3.15 5.16
C ALA A 32 -6.14 -2.81 5.77
N GLY A 33 -6.80 -1.75 5.31
CA GLY A 33 -8.07 -1.32 5.86
C GLY A 33 -9.21 -2.28 5.54
N VAL A 34 -9.27 -2.80 4.31
CA VAL A 34 -10.26 -3.84 3.94
C VAL A 34 -10.07 -5.09 4.79
N ALA A 35 -8.82 -5.55 4.94
CA ALA A 35 -8.51 -6.72 5.76
C ALA A 35 -8.88 -6.49 7.25
N ALA A 36 -8.57 -5.31 7.79
CA ALA A 36 -8.88 -4.98 9.18
C ALA A 36 -10.39 -4.91 9.43
N ALA A 37 -11.11 -4.22 8.56
CA ALA A 37 -12.56 -4.03 8.71
C ALA A 37 -13.32 -5.35 8.55
N GLU A 38 -13.00 -6.14 7.50
CA GLU A 38 -13.60 -7.46 7.30
C GLU A 38 -13.34 -8.37 8.49
N THR A 39 -12.11 -8.41 8.98
CA THR A 39 -11.73 -9.26 10.10
C THR A 39 -12.49 -8.86 11.38
N ALA A 40 -12.54 -7.59 11.74
CA ALA A 40 -13.28 -7.12 12.90
C ALA A 40 -14.77 -7.39 12.78
N GLY A 41 -15.37 -7.16 11.58
CA GLY A 41 -16.77 -7.45 11.30
C GLY A 41 -17.10 -8.94 11.43
N ARG A 42 -16.26 -9.83 10.86
CA ARG A 42 -16.43 -11.30 11.00
C ARG A 42 -16.27 -11.80 12.43
N LEU A 43 -15.52 -11.08 13.26
CA LEU A 43 -15.44 -11.36 14.69
C LEU A 43 -16.59 -10.74 15.49
N GLY A 44 -17.64 -10.27 14.81
CA GLY A 44 -18.91 -9.82 15.39
C GLY A 44 -18.90 -8.41 15.91
N LYS A 45 -17.92 -7.56 15.54
CA LYS A 45 -17.87 -6.16 15.99
C LYS A 45 -18.66 -5.26 15.05
N ASN A 46 -19.41 -4.29 15.63
CA ASN A 46 -20.02 -3.20 14.87
C ASN A 46 -18.90 -2.34 14.26
N THR A 47 -18.59 -2.60 12.99
CA THR A 47 -17.42 -2.04 12.30
C THR A 47 -17.83 -1.12 11.17
N TRP A 48 -17.24 0.09 11.13
CA TRP A 48 -17.36 1.01 10.00
C TRP A 48 -16.00 1.26 9.39
N LEU A 49 -15.99 1.45 8.05
CA LEU A 49 -14.82 1.82 7.27
C LEU A 49 -15.08 3.14 6.55
N ILE A 50 -14.11 4.06 6.63
CA ILE A 50 -14.16 5.36 5.96
C ILE A 50 -13.11 5.40 4.86
N GLU A 51 -13.52 5.76 3.64
CA GLU A 51 -12.65 5.88 2.48
C GLU A 51 -12.91 7.18 1.71
N LYS A 52 -11.83 7.89 1.35
CA LYS A 52 -11.89 9.16 0.61
C LYS A 52 -12.34 9.01 -0.86
N TYR A 53 -12.11 7.84 -1.45
CA TYR A 53 -12.56 7.50 -2.80
C TYR A 53 -13.96 6.89 -2.80
N GLY A 54 -14.52 6.65 -4.00
CA GLY A 54 -15.77 5.90 -4.20
C GLY A 54 -15.55 4.39 -4.32
N PHE A 55 -14.42 3.87 -3.85
CA PHE A 55 -14.03 2.46 -3.92
C PHE A 55 -12.91 2.14 -2.93
N CYS A 56 -12.79 0.89 -2.55
CA CYS A 56 -11.66 0.35 -1.81
C CYS A 56 -10.53 -0.10 -2.72
N GLY A 57 -9.29 -0.06 -2.23
CA GLY A 57 -8.10 -0.57 -2.90
C GLY A 57 -6.84 0.26 -2.66
N GLY A 58 -6.94 1.51 -2.21
CA GLY A 58 -5.79 2.36 -1.94
C GLY A 58 -4.76 2.35 -3.08
N ALA A 59 -3.48 2.16 -2.78
CA ALA A 59 -2.42 2.15 -3.78
C ALA A 59 -2.61 1.05 -4.87
N ALA A 60 -3.24 -0.07 -4.55
CA ALA A 60 -3.48 -1.15 -5.51
C ALA A 60 -4.44 -0.71 -6.63
N VAL A 61 -5.43 0.11 -6.33
CA VAL A 61 -6.46 0.56 -7.27
C VAL A 61 -6.33 2.04 -7.60
N ALA A 62 -6.31 2.93 -6.60
CA ALA A 62 -6.19 4.37 -6.84
C ALA A 62 -4.83 4.71 -7.47
N GLY A 63 -3.74 4.10 -6.99
CA GLY A 63 -2.41 4.26 -7.53
C GLY A 63 -2.06 3.31 -8.68
N LEU A 64 -2.94 2.39 -9.06
CA LEU A 64 -2.72 1.33 -10.07
C LEU A 64 -1.42 0.56 -9.86
N SER A 65 -1.03 0.25 -8.60
CA SER A 65 0.19 -0.56 -8.39
C SER A 65 0.10 -1.96 -9.03
N GLY A 66 -1.11 -2.42 -9.30
CA GLY A 66 -1.45 -3.49 -10.23
C GLY A 66 -1.07 -4.90 -9.81
N THR A 67 -0.29 -5.06 -8.74
CA THR A 67 0.25 -6.36 -8.34
C THR A 67 0.04 -6.69 -6.87
N ILE A 68 -0.14 -7.97 -6.56
CA ILE A 68 -0.06 -8.51 -5.21
C ILE A 68 1.37 -9.05 -5.02
N CYS A 69 2.27 -8.14 -4.68
CA CYS A 69 3.65 -8.45 -4.34
C CYS A 69 3.76 -9.01 -2.92
N GLY A 70 4.84 -9.76 -2.65
CA GLY A 70 5.20 -10.24 -1.31
C GLY A 70 4.63 -11.61 -0.94
N MET A 71 3.98 -12.32 -1.86
CA MET A 71 3.41 -13.63 -1.58
C MET A 71 4.42 -14.78 -1.65
N TYR A 72 5.43 -14.66 -2.51
CA TYR A 72 6.26 -15.80 -2.92
C TYR A 72 7.71 -15.64 -2.50
N MET A 73 8.35 -16.79 -2.19
CA MET A 73 9.76 -16.90 -1.86
C MET A 73 10.64 -16.43 -3.03
N ALA A 74 11.78 -15.82 -2.71
CA ALA A 74 12.81 -15.54 -3.70
C ALA A 74 13.81 -16.71 -3.77
N SER A 75 14.30 -17.03 -4.98
CA SER A 75 15.27 -18.10 -5.22
C SER A 75 16.31 -17.68 -6.25
N ASP A 76 17.56 -18.14 -6.08
CA ASP A 76 18.63 -18.02 -7.06
C ASP A 76 18.53 -19.07 -8.19
N ASP A 77 17.67 -20.08 -8.03
CA ASP A 77 17.37 -21.03 -9.09
C ASP A 77 16.41 -20.38 -10.10
N GLU A 78 16.88 -20.15 -11.31
CA GLU A 78 16.08 -19.56 -12.41
C GLU A 78 14.87 -20.44 -12.79
N ASN A 79 14.90 -21.73 -12.49
CA ASN A 79 13.82 -22.69 -12.75
C ASN A 79 12.90 -22.91 -11.54
N ALA A 80 13.17 -22.26 -10.41
CA ALA A 80 12.31 -22.38 -9.24
C ALA A 80 10.87 -22.05 -9.57
N GLN A 81 9.94 -22.90 -9.12
CA GLN A 81 8.51 -22.62 -9.22
C GLN A 81 8.07 -21.66 -8.13
N PRO A 82 6.95 -20.92 -8.28
CA PRO A 82 6.46 -20.02 -7.27
C PRO A 82 6.12 -20.77 -5.97
N GLU A 83 6.89 -20.52 -4.91
CA GLU A 83 6.63 -21.06 -3.57
C GLU A 83 5.94 -19.98 -2.74
N GLN A 84 4.67 -20.21 -2.41
CA GLN A 84 3.89 -19.27 -1.63
C GLN A 84 4.24 -19.34 -0.14
N VAL A 85 4.46 -18.18 0.49
CA VAL A 85 4.82 -18.00 1.91
C VAL A 85 3.71 -17.31 2.68
N VAL A 86 3.04 -16.32 2.07
CA VAL A 86 1.99 -15.52 2.72
C VAL A 86 0.61 -16.06 2.36
N PHE A 87 -0.19 -16.31 3.40
CA PHE A 87 -1.52 -16.90 3.32
C PHE A 87 -2.55 -16.00 4.04
N GLY A 88 -3.52 -16.58 4.76
CA GLY A 88 -4.48 -15.84 5.57
C GLY A 88 -5.45 -15.01 4.76
N PHE A 89 -5.60 -13.73 5.11
CA PHE A 89 -6.47 -12.82 4.37
C PHE A 89 -6.01 -12.65 2.92
N THR A 90 -4.71 -12.53 2.72
CA THR A 90 -4.07 -12.37 1.40
C THR A 90 -4.53 -13.47 0.43
N GLU A 91 -4.46 -14.73 0.85
CA GLU A 91 -4.86 -15.85 0.00
C GLU A 91 -6.36 -15.88 -0.25
N ARG A 92 -7.19 -15.61 0.76
CA ARG A 92 -8.66 -15.53 0.59
C ARG A 92 -9.04 -14.45 -0.43
N PHE A 93 -8.42 -13.30 -0.36
CA PHE A 93 -8.68 -12.19 -1.29
C PHE A 93 -8.20 -12.51 -2.71
N ARG A 94 -6.99 -13.08 -2.84
CA ARG A 94 -6.45 -13.56 -4.13
C ARG A 94 -7.37 -14.60 -4.79
N GLN A 95 -7.83 -15.58 -4.02
CA GLN A 95 -8.77 -16.62 -4.53
C GLN A 95 -10.11 -16.00 -4.97
N ALA A 96 -10.62 -15.02 -4.25
CA ALA A 96 -11.84 -14.32 -4.65
C ALA A 96 -11.66 -13.55 -5.97
N LEU A 97 -10.51 -12.91 -6.16
CA LEU A 97 -10.13 -12.32 -7.45
C LEU A 97 -10.03 -13.38 -8.56
N GLU A 98 -9.37 -14.51 -8.29
CA GLU A 98 -9.24 -15.62 -9.24
C GLU A 98 -10.59 -16.15 -9.70
N ASN A 99 -11.52 -16.32 -8.77
CA ASN A 99 -12.89 -16.77 -9.07
C ASN A 99 -13.65 -15.81 -10.00
N LYS A 100 -13.29 -14.52 -10.01
CA LYS A 100 -13.83 -13.51 -10.93
C LYS A 100 -12.98 -13.36 -12.21
N GLY A 101 -11.88 -14.11 -12.36
CA GLY A 101 -10.90 -13.90 -13.44
C GLY A 101 -10.09 -12.62 -13.30
N GLY A 102 -10.01 -12.08 -12.10
CA GLY A 102 -9.41 -10.77 -11.78
C GLY A 102 -7.94 -10.82 -11.35
N VAL A 103 -7.26 -11.96 -11.51
CA VAL A 103 -5.83 -12.10 -11.20
C VAL A 103 -5.16 -13.04 -12.19
N THR A 104 -3.91 -12.75 -12.55
CA THR A 104 -3.10 -13.61 -13.41
C THR A 104 -2.54 -14.81 -12.65
N ALA A 105 -2.04 -15.81 -13.38
CA ALA A 105 -1.08 -16.75 -12.83
C ALA A 105 0.17 -16.01 -12.31
N PRO A 106 0.97 -16.65 -11.43
CA PRO A 106 2.22 -16.05 -10.98
C PRO A 106 3.17 -15.71 -12.13
N GLN A 107 3.65 -14.48 -12.16
CA GLN A 107 4.57 -13.95 -13.16
C GLN A 107 5.94 -13.76 -12.53
N ARG A 108 7.00 -14.01 -13.29
CA ARG A 108 8.38 -13.84 -12.83
C ARG A 108 8.64 -12.37 -12.51
N TYR A 109 9.25 -12.13 -11.36
CA TYR A 109 9.70 -10.82 -10.88
C TYR A 109 11.14 -10.95 -10.38
N GLY A 110 12.09 -10.91 -11.28
CA GLY A 110 13.50 -11.17 -10.99
C GLY A 110 13.70 -12.53 -10.32
N LYS A 111 14.01 -12.56 -9.03
CA LYS A 111 14.25 -13.79 -8.26
C LYS A 111 13.00 -14.34 -7.53
N THR A 112 11.85 -13.68 -7.63
CA THR A 112 10.58 -14.12 -7.04
C THR A 112 9.45 -14.08 -8.05
N TYR A 113 8.21 -14.14 -7.58
CA TYR A 113 7.00 -14.08 -8.38
C TYR A 113 6.02 -13.05 -7.82
N THR A 114 5.11 -12.57 -8.67
CA THR A 114 3.97 -11.74 -8.30
C THR A 114 2.76 -12.12 -9.13
N VAL A 115 1.58 -11.67 -8.75
CA VAL A 115 0.37 -11.78 -9.56
C VAL A 115 -0.14 -10.38 -9.89
N THR A 116 -0.61 -10.18 -11.12
CA THR A 116 -1.23 -8.92 -11.54
C THR A 116 -2.73 -9.02 -11.38
N HIS A 117 -3.37 -8.00 -10.81
CA HIS A 117 -4.81 -7.98 -10.59
C HIS A 117 -5.52 -6.97 -11.50
N ASP A 118 -6.82 -7.23 -11.77
CA ASP A 118 -7.72 -6.27 -12.42
C ASP A 118 -8.25 -5.29 -11.36
N PRO A 119 -8.05 -3.96 -11.54
CA PRO A 119 -8.46 -2.98 -10.54
C PRO A 119 -9.98 -2.82 -10.40
N LEU A 120 -10.78 -3.17 -11.42
CA LEU A 120 -12.23 -3.15 -11.33
C LEU A 120 -12.72 -4.33 -10.47
N MET A 121 -12.24 -5.54 -10.77
CA MET A 121 -12.61 -6.75 -10.00
C MET A 121 -12.10 -6.67 -8.55
N TRP A 122 -10.98 -5.98 -8.31
CA TRP A 122 -10.53 -5.70 -6.94
C TRP A 122 -11.58 -4.91 -6.14
N ARG A 123 -12.16 -3.85 -6.74
CA ARG A 123 -13.20 -3.05 -6.07
C ARG A 123 -14.39 -3.91 -5.69
N GLU A 124 -14.88 -4.73 -6.64
CA GLU A 124 -16.00 -5.63 -6.42
C GLU A 124 -15.72 -6.67 -5.33
N VAL A 125 -14.52 -7.27 -5.33
CA VAL A 125 -14.13 -8.23 -4.28
C VAL A 125 -14.04 -7.56 -2.91
N ALA A 126 -13.49 -6.33 -2.85
CA ALA A 126 -13.45 -5.58 -1.60
C ALA A 126 -14.87 -5.27 -1.07
N ASP A 127 -15.78 -4.85 -1.94
CA ASP A 127 -17.17 -4.59 -1.58
C ASP A 127 -17.85 -5.88 -1.07
N ASP A 128 -17.69 -7.02 -1.78
CA ASP A 128 -18.22 -8.34 -1.39
C ASP A 128 -17.71 -8.77 0.01
N PHE A 129 -16.40 -8.56 0.29
CA PHE A 129 -15.80 -8.93 1.58
C PHE A 129 -16.35 -8.09 2.73
N LEU A 130 -16.49 -6.78 2.52
CA LEU A 130 -17.00 -5.86 3.54
C LEU A 130 -18.51 -6.11 3.80
N GLU A 131 -19.30 -6.32 2.76
CA GLU A 131 -20.72 -6.63 2.87
C GLU A 131 -20.96 -7.96 3.61
N GLN A 132 -20.25 -9.03 3.24
CA GLN A 132 -20.34 -10.33 3.91
C GLN A 132 -19.93 -10.29 5.39
N ALA A 133 -19.07 -9.36 5.76
CA ALA A 133 -18.68 -9.12 7.15
C ALA A 133 -19.58 -8.12 7.89
N ASN A 134 -20.67 -7.65 7.28
CA ASN A 134 -21.57 -6.62 7.79
C ASN A 134 -20.86 -5.32 8.18
N VAL A 135 -19.81 -4.95 7.44
CA VAL A 135 -19.10 -3.68 7.63
C VAL A 135 -19.85 -2.57 6.90
N LYS A 136 -20.13 -1.47 7.60
CA LYS A 136 -20.66 -0.27 6.94
C LYS A 136 -19.52 0.58 6.38
N THR A 137 -19.53 0.78 5.07
CA THR A 137 -18.53 1.61 4.38
C THR A 137 -19.11 2.99 4.07
N LEU A 138 -18.32 4.03 4.34
CA LEU A 138 -18.59 5.40 3.91
C LEU A 138 -17.53 5.83 2.91
N PHE A 139 -17.93 5.89 1.64
CA PHE A 139 -17.12 6.43 0.56
C PHE A 139 -17.21 7.96 0.49
N HIS A 140 -16.29 8.59 -0.25
CA HIS A 140 -16.20 10.04 -0.43
C HIS A 140 -16.20 10.79 0.90
N THR A 141 -15.57 10.19 1.91
CA THR A 141 -15.54 10.69 3.28
C THR A 141 -14.11 10.75 3.79
N SER A 142 -13.71 11.88 4.31
CA SER A 142 -12.35 12.12 4.82
C SER A 142 -12.37 12.40 6.32
N VAL A 143 -11.34 11.92 7.03
CA VAL A 143 -11.13 12.30 8.44
C VAL A 143 -10.41 13.64 8.47
N THR A 144 -11.00 14.60 9.18
CA THR A 144 -10.48 15.98 9.32
C THR A 144 -10.01 16.31 10.72
N GLY A 145 -10.44 15.54 11.74
CA GLY A 145 -10.04 15.73 13.12
C GLY A 145 -10.24 14.48 13.96
N VAL A 146 -9.79 14.53 15.20
CA VAL A 146 -9.96 13.49 16.22
C VAL A 146 -10.53 14.07 17.49
N ILE A 147 -11.24 13.24 18.26
CA ILE A 147 -11.77 13.57 19.58
C ILE A 147 -11.05 12.69 20.59
N MET A 148 -10.36 13.31 21.53
CA MET A 148 -9.53 12.66 22.54
C MET A 148 -9.99 13.01 23.94
N GLU A 149 -9.84 12.07 24.87
CA GLU A 149 -9.91 12.28 26.31
C GLU A 149 -8.66 11.66 26.95
N GLY A 150 -7.70 12.51 27.33
CA GLY A 150 -6.35 12.03 27.64
C GLY A 150 -5.72 11.31 26.43
N ASP A 151 -5.22 10.11 26.66
CA ASP A 151 -4.62 9.25 25.63
C ASP A 151 -5.63 8.31 24.94
N THR A 152 -6.92 8.45 25.23
CA THR A 152 -7.99 7.62 24.69
C THR A 152 -8.74 8.35 23.57
N PHE A 153 -8.83 7.74 22.41
CA PHE A 153 -9.66 8.21 21.30
C PHE A 153 -11.14 7.96 21.60
N LYS A 154 -11.97 8.98 21.48
CA LYS A 154 -13.43 8.87 21.57
C LYS A 154 -14.10 8.77 20.21
N GLY A 155 -13.41 9.26 19.18
CA GLY A 155 -13.90 9.21 17.80
C GLY A 155 -13.13 10.12 16.85
N VAL A 156 -13.70 10.31 15.67
CA VAL A 156 -13.13 11.16 14.63
C VAL A 156 -14.15 12.17 14.12
N ILE A 157 -13.66 13.29 13.62
CA ILE A 157 -14.44 14.26 12.84
C ILE A 157 -14.24 13.90 11.37
N ILE A 158 -15.33 13.73 10.65
CA ILE A 158 -15.35 13.42 9.22
C ILE A 158 -15.91 14.58 8.42
N GLU A 159 -15.51 14.67 7.16
CA GLU A 159 -16.06 15.57 6.15
C GLU A 159 -16.60 14.77 4.97
N SER A 160 -17.81 15.07 4.57
CA SER A 160 -18.48 14.51 3.39
C SER A 160 -19.24 15.61 2.65
N ASN A 161 -19.89 15.28 1.54
CA ASN A 161 -20.75 16.25 0.83
C ASN A 161 -21.92 16.78 1.68
N ALA A 162 -22.25 16.11 2.79
CA ALA A 162 -23.25 16.58 3.76
C ALA A 162 -22.68 17.53 4.82
N GLY A 163 -21.38 17.82 4.78
CA GLY A 163 -20.66 18.60 5.77
C GLY A 163 -19.99 17.74 6.83
N GLN A 164 -19.61 18.37 7.94
CA GLN A 164 -18.89 17.71 9.03
C GLN A 164 -19.83 16.99 10.00
N SER A 165 -19.36 15.85 10.49
CA SER A 165 -20.02 15.10 11.57
C SER A 165 -18.99 14.29 12.35
N ILE A 166 -19.44 13.68 13.45
CA ILE A 166 -18.62 12.88 14.35
C ILE A 166 -19.03 11.42 14.25
N ILE A 167 -18.02 10.52 14.25
CA ILE A 167 -18.23 9.10 14.50
C ILE A 167 -17.48 8.76 15.78
N LEU A 168 -18.21 8.32 16.80
CA LEU A 168 -17.64 7.83 18.05
C LEU A 168 -17.25 6.36 17.91
N SER A 169 -16.16 5.93 18.55
CA SER A 169 -15.68 4.54 18.45
C SER A 169 -14.96 4.09 19.73
N LYS A 170 -15.00 2.77 19.97
CA LYS A 170 -14.23 2.16 21.07
C LYS A 170 -12.77 1.91 20.65
N GLN A 171 -12.54 1.48 19.40
CA GLN A 171 -11.22 1.21 18.83
C GLN A 171 -11.09 1.90 17.49
N ILE A 172 -9.88 2.42 17.18
CA ILE A 172 -9.55 3.01 15.88
C ILE A 172 -8.42 2.23 15.23
N ILE A 173 -8.58 1.90 13.94
CA ILE A 173 -7.52 1.34 13.09
C ILE A 173 -7.16 2.39 12.04
N ASP A 174 -5.99 3.00 12.16
CA ASP A 174 -5.46 3.93 11.16
C ASP A 174 -4.79 3.14 10.01
N ALA A 175 -5.57 2.83 8.98
CA ALA A 175 -5.13 2.19 7.74
C ALA A 175 -5.02 3.19 6.58
N SER A 176 -4.91 4.48 6.87
CA SER A 176 -4.80 5.56 5.87
C SER A 176 -3.53 5.46 5.01
N GLY A 177 -2.53 4.69 5.46
CA GLY A 177 -1.21 4.61 4.85
C GLY A 177 -0.32 5.84 5.12
N ASP A 178 -0.87 6.89 5.71
CA ASP A 178 -0.21 8.17 5.96
C ASP A 178 -0.15 8.53 7.45
N ALA A 179 -0.53 7.59 8.36
CA ALA A 179 -0.70 7.84 9.79
C ALA A 179 -1.57 9.09 10.04
N ALA A 180 -2.69 9.18 9.32
CA ALA A 180 -3.48 10.40 9.26
C ALA A 180 -4.19 10.69 10.59
N VAL A 181 -4.66 9.66 11.31
CA VAL A 181 -5.29 9.78 12.63
C VAL A 181 -4.24 10.12 13.67
N VAL A 182 -3.13 9.38 13.69
CA VAL A 182 -1.97 9.61 14.57
C VAL A 182 -1.49 11.06 14.49
N ALA A 183 -1.28 11.57 13.26
CA ALA A 183 -0.84 12.94 13.03
C ALA A 183 -1.85 13.99 13.50
N ARG A 184 -3.17 13.74 13.31
CA ARG A 184 -4.24 14.64 13.76
C ARG A 184 -4.42 14.66 15.27
N ALA A 185 -4.05 13.58 15.94
CA ALA A 185 -4.00 13.50 17.40
C ALA A 185 -2.78 14.24 18.01
N GLY A 186 -1.86 14.75 17.17
CA GLY A 186 -0.63 15.39 17.63
C GLY A 186 0.40 14.41 18.16
N MET A 187 0.25 13.11 17.87
CA MET A 187 1.19 12.07 18.28
C MET A 187 2.42 12.09 17.37
N ASP A 188 3.54 11.58 17.88
CA ASP A 188 4.81 11.56 17.17
C ASP A 188 4.80 10.61 15.95
N TYR A 189 5.45 11.05 14.89
CA TYR A 189 5.70 10.31 13.66
C TYR A 189 7.00 10.80 13.00
N TYR A 190 7.51 10.03 12.05
CA TYR A 190 8.71 10.41 11.29
C TYR A 190 8.55 10.17 9.79
N PHE A 191 9.44 10.77 9.00
CA PHE A 191 9.52 10.59 7.54
C PHE A 191 10.83 9.89 7.20
N GLY A 192 10.76 8.61 6.85
CA GLY A 192 11.89 7.83 6.37
C GLY A 192 13.17 8.01 7.18
N ASP A 193 14.31 8.12 6.50
CA ASP A 193 15.61 8.40 7.12
C ASP A 193 15.92 9.90 7.06
N ASN A 194 15.81 10.58 8.21
CA ASN A 194 16.08 12.02 8.34
C ASN A 194 15.29 12.87 7.31
N GLY A 195 14.04 12.53 7.06
CA GLY A 195 13.18 13.22 6.10
C GLY A 195 13.32 12.69 4.66
N ARG A 196 14.22 11.76 4.38
CA ARG A 196 14.34 11.10 3.08
C ARG A 196 13.30 10.00 2.94
N ILE A 197 12.43 10.12 1.95
CA ILE A 197 11.38 9.17 1.63
C ILE A 197 11.57 8.61 0.21
N GLN A 198 10.83 7.56 -0.12
CA GLN A 198 10.86 6.99 -1.47
C GLN A 198 10.03 7.84 -2.43
N ASN A 199 10.55 8.02 -3.66
CA ASN A 199 9.85 8.79 -4.69
C ASN A 199 8.50 8.16 -5.04
N PRO A 200 7.44 8.98 -5.22
CA PRO A 200 6.19 8.52 -5.80
C PRO A 200 6.36 8.14 -7.28
N THR A 201 5.37 7.44 -7.81
CA THR A 201 5.32 6.99 -9.21
C THR A 201 3.92 7.12 -9.75
N MET A 202 3.76 7.27 -11.06
CA MET A 202 2.47 7.14 -11.71
C MET A 202 2.47 5.89 -12.57
N PHE A 203 1.64 4.93 -12.21
CA PHE A 203 1.40 3.74 -13.01
C PHE A 203 0.42 4.06 -14.14
N PHE A 204 0.48 3.29 -15.20
CA PHE A 204 -0.50 3.40 -16.29
C PHE A 204 -0.77 2.03 -16.93
N ARG A 205 -1.97 1.87 -17.48
CA ARG A 205 -2.30 0.74 -18.34
C ARG A 205 -2.03 1.11 -19.80
N PHE A 206 -1.48 0.16 -20.53
CA PHE A 206 -1.03 0.31 -21.91
C PHE A 206 -1.69 -0.77 -22.75
N GLY A 207 -2.70 -0.39 -23.51
CA GLY A 207 -3.53 -1.28 -24.31
C GLY A 207 -3.16 -1.29 -25.78
N GLY A 208 -3.65 -2.27 -26.52
CA GLY A 208 -3.40 -2.41 -27.96
C GLY A 208 -2.03 -3.01 -28.29
N VAL A 209 -1.45 -3.73 -27.36
CA VAL A 209 -0.14 -4.40 -27.50
C VAL A 209 -0.30 -5.70 -28.29
N ASP A 210 0.59 -5.95 -29.25
CA ASP A 210 0.81 -7.27 -29.83
C ASP A 210 1.62 -8.11 -28.85
N MET A 211 0.92 -8.94 -28.04
CA MET A 211 1.53 -9.66 -26.93
C MET A 211 2.54 -10.71 -27.37
N ASP A 212 2.34 -11.36 -28.52
CA ASP A 212 3.27 -12.38 -29.01
C ASP A 212 4.61 -11.71 -29.39
N THR A 213 4.57 -10.64 -30.18
CA THR A 213 5.75 -9.86 -30.55
C THR A 213 6.41 -9.22 -29.32
N TYR A 214 5.62 -8.73 -28.38
CA TYR A 214 6.13 -8.15 -27.13
C TYR A 214 6.87 -9.19 -26.27
N LEU A 215 6.29 -10.36 -26.04
CA LEU A 215 6.89 -11.41 -25.20
C LEU A 215 8.14 -12.00 -25.84
N ASP A 216 8.17 -12.17 -27.15
CA ASP A 216 9.37 -12.61 -27.91
C ASP A 216 10.53 -11.62 -27.72
N TYR A 217 10.23 -10.33 -27.66
CA TYR A 217 11.23 -9.29 -27.43
C TYR A 217 11.54 -9.10 -25.96
N TYR A 218 10.54 -8.90 -25.09
CA TYR A 218 10.74 -8.49 -23.69
C TYR A 218 11.13 -9.69 -22.81
N GLY A 219 10.56 -10.86 -23.06
CA GLY A 219 10.69 -12.07 -22.25
C GLY A 219 9.61 -12.19 -21.20
N ASN A 220 9.75 -13.20 -20.33
CA ASN A 220 8.75 -13.55 -19.32
C ASN A 220 8.97 -12.87 -17.96
N ASP A 221 10.10 -12.17 -17.75
CA ASP A 221 10.34 -11.43 -16.52
C ASP A 221 9.66 -10.05 -16.61
N THR A 222 8.96 -9.67 -15.56
CA THR A 222 8.32 -8.36 -15.47
C THR A 222 9.31 -7.22 -15.27
N ILE A 223 10.54 -7.53 -14.83
CA ILE A 223 11.67 -6.59 -14.79
C ILE A 223 12.27 -6.51 -16.19
N CYS A 224 12.45 -5.30 -16.71
CA CYS A 224 12.93 -5.10 -18.07
C CYS A 224 14.29 -5.78 -18.32
N PRO A 225 14.45 -6.43 -19.48
CA PRO A 225 15.74 -7.01 -19.91
C PRO A 225 16.78 -5.90 -20.17
N PRO A 226 18.10 -6.23 -20.14
CA PRO A 226 19.18 -5.26 -20.31
C PRO A 226 19.03 -4.38 -21.55
N LYS A 227 18.61 -4.94 -22.68
CA LYS A 227 18.39 -4.21 -23.96
C LYS A 227 17.38 -3.06 -23.86
N VAL A 228 16.33 -3.20 -22.99
CA VAL A 228 15.37 -2.11 -22.76
C VAL A 228 16.04 -1.00 -21.96
N THR A 229 16.85 -1.34 -20.95
CA THR A 229 17.63 -0.35 -20.19
C THR A 229 18.62 0.39 -21.10
N GLU A 230 19.33 -0.31 -21.99
CA GLU A 230 20.24 0.26 -22.96
C GLU A 230 19.51 1.24 -23.91
N ASN A 231 18.33 0.86 -24.40
CA ASN A 231 17.49 1.72 -25.23
C ASN A 231 17.03 2.98 -24.48
N ILE A 232 16.68 2.89 -23.18
CA ILE A 232 16.33 4.06 -22.35
C ILE A 232 17.53 5.01 -22.23
N LEU A 233 18.71 4.48 -21.97
CA LEU A 233 19.93 5.28 -21.87
C LEU A 233 20.25 5.97 -23.21
N ALA A 234 20.23 5.25 -24.32
CA ALA A 234 20.46 5.80 -25.66
C ALA A 234 19.40 6.86 -26.04
N ALA A 235 18.14 6.64 -25.71
CA ALA A 235 17.07 7.60 -25.93
C ALA A 235 17.30 8.91 -25.13
N ASN A 236 17.77 8.82 -23.88
CA ASN A 236 18.13 9.99 -23.08
C ASN A 236 19.36 10.71 -23.66
N GLU A 237 20.39 9.97 -24.11
CA GLU A 237 21.61 10.54 -24.71
C GLU A 237 21.31 11.30 -26.01
N SER A 238 20.29 10.90 -26.76
CA SER A 238 19.86 11.63 -27.97
C SER A 238 19.31 13.02 -27.66
N GLY A 239 18.91 13.29 -26.43
CA GLY A 239 18.26 14.54 -25.99
C GLY A 239 16.78 14.64 -26.39
N GLU A 240 16.23 13.63 -27.09
CA GLU A 240 14.82 13.63 -27.52
C GLU A 240 13.86 13.11 -26.44
N TYR A 241 14.38 12.43 -25.40
CA TYR A 241 13.61 11.84 -24.31
C TYR A 241 14.12 12.29 -22.94
N GLN A 242 13.22 12.27 -21.96
CA GLN A 242 13.53 12.51 -20.56
C GLN A 242 12.94 11.38 -19.72
N LEU A 243 13.66 10.27 -19.61
CA LEU A 243 13.27 9.04 -18.94
C LEU A 243 14.09 8.87 -17.65
N PRO A 244 13.63 9.40 -16.51
CA PRO A 244 14.44 9.47 -15.29
C PRO A 244 14.69 8.13 -14.61
N ARG A 245 13.94 7.08 -14.98
CA ARG A 245 14.10 5.72 -14.46
C ARG A 245 14.55 4.80 -15.59
N HIS A 246 15.72 4.17 -15.41
CA HIS A 246 16.35 3.35 -16.45
C HIS A 246 15.94 1.88 -16.36
N LYS A 247 15.55 1.39 -15.17
CA LYS A 247 15.05 0.04 -14.97
C LYS A 247 13.56 0.11 -14.67
N ILE A 248 12.74 -0.45 -15.55
CA ILE A 248 11.28 -0.39 -15.50
C ILE A 248 10.67 -1.78 -15.34
N TRP A 249 9.45 -1.83 -14.80
CA TRP A 249 8.67 -3.04 -14.59
C TRP A 249 7.41 -2.98 -15.45
N ILE A 250 7.15 -4.04 -16.19
CA ILE A 250 5.97 -4.15 -17.06
C ILE A 250 5.32 -5.51 -16.83
N PHE A 251 4.03 -5.50 -16.57
CA PHE A 251 3.26 -6.67 -16.17
C PHE A 251 2.14 -6.92 -17.18
N PRO A 252 2.09 -8.08 -17.87
CA PRO A 252 0.88 -8.53 -18.53
C PRO A 252 -0.30 -8.53 -17.56
N THR A 253 -1.47 -8.03 -17.99
CA THR A 253 -2.68 -7.98 -17.17
C THR A 253 -3.59 -9.19 -17.45
N THR A 254 -4.74 -9.24 -16.77
CA THR A 254 -5.80 -10.24 -17.04
C THR A 254 -6.55 -9.97 -18.35
N ARG A 255 -6.33 -8.79 -18.97
CA ARG A 255 -6.96 -8.39 -20.21
C ARG A 255 -6.03 -8.68 -21.39
N ALA A 256 -6.59 -9.23 -22.45
CA ALA A 256 -5.83 -9.43 -23.68
C ALA A 256 -5.27 -8.09 -24.19
N ASN A 257 -4.03 -8.13 -24.69
CA ASN A 257 -3.38 -7.00 -25.33
C ASN A 257 -3.17 -5.77 -24.42
N GLU A 258 -3.07 -5.99 -23.08
CA GLU A 258 -2.88 -4.92 -22.11
C GLU A 258 -1.72 -5.22 -21.14
N LEU A 259 -0.93 -4.19 -20.90
CA LEU A 259 0.17 -4.18 -19.92
C LEU A 259 -0.10 -3.16 -18.81
N MET A 260 0.34 -3.47 -17.60
CA MET A 260 0.48 -2.53 -16.49
C MET A 260 1.93 -2.08 -16.41
N VAL A 261 2.18 -0.78 -16.44
CA VAL A 261 3.52 -0.21 -16.54
C VAL A 261 3.90 0.59 -15.30
N ASN A 262 5.01 0.21 -14.66
CA ASN A 262 5.67 0.92 -13.57
C ASN A 262 7.02 1.46 -14.05
N ALA A 263 7.01 2.61 -14.70
CA ALA A 263 8.19 3.19 -15.33
C ALA A 263 8.58 4.57 -14.77
N THR A 264 7.64 5.34 -14.21
CA THR A 264 7.91 6.72 -13.81
C THR A 264 8.66 6.81 -12.48
N ARG A 265 9.36 7.92 -12.28
CA ARG A 265 9.96 8.34 -11.02
C ARG A 265 9.73 9.83 -10.85
N LEU A 266 8.98 10.20 -9.81
CA LEU A 266 8.55 11.57 -9.63
C LEU A 266 9.42 12.27 -8.59
N ALA A 267 10.14 13.29 -9.05
CA ALA A 267 10.88 14.25 -8.24
C ALA A 267 10.44 15.65 -8.66
N GLY A 268 10.64 16.63 -7.81
CA GLY A 268 10.38 18.03 -8.15
C GLY A 268 11.26 18.48 -9.33
N GLN A 269 10.82 19.50 -10.06
CA GLN A 269 11.60 20.05 -11.18
C GLN A 269 12.96 20.59 -10.76
N ASP A 270 13.11 20.94 -9.49
CA ASP A 270 14.36 21.34 -8.84
C ASP A 270 15.16 20.14 -8.29
N GLY A 271 14.73 18.91 -8.54
CA GLY A 271 15.36 17.67 -8.07
C GLY A 271 15.01 17.28 -6.63
N ARG A 272 14.15 18.05 -5.92
CA ARG A 272 13.76 17.71 -4.54
C ARG A 272 12.87 16.46 -4.51
N MET A 273 12.85 15.80 -3.37
CA MET A 273 11.88 14.76 -3.09
C MET A 273 10.50 15.37 -2.91
N LEU A 274 9.49 14.79 -3.59
CA LEU A 274 8.10 15.17 -3.44
C LEU A 274 7.48 14.41 -2.27
N ASN A 275 7.04 15.14 -1.25
CA ASN A 275 6.30 14.58 -0.12
C ASN A 275 4.81 14.86 -0.29
N VAL A 276 4.05 13.83 -0.67
CA VAL A 276 2.60 13.94 -0.96
C VAL A 276 1.72 14.29 0.25
N ILE A 277 2.30 14.45 1.44
CA ILE A 277 1.61 15.09 2.58
C ILE A 277 1.46 16.60 2.36
N ASP A 278 2.37 17.19 1.61
CA ASP A 278 2.27 18.57 1.15
C ASP A 278 1.44 18.60 -0.14
N PRO A 279 0.29 19.34 -0.19
CA PRO A 279 -0.56 19.36 -1.37
C PRO A 279 0.07 20.05 -2.58
N GLU A 280 1.06 20.93 -2.42
CA GLU A 280 1.81 21.49 -3.56
C GLU A 280 2.70 20.41 -4.18
N ASP A 281 3.45 19.67 -3.36
CA ASP A 281 4.26 18.54 -3.82
C ASP A 281 3.38 17.44 -4.43
N PHE A 282 2.21 17.19 -3.84
CA PHE A 282 1.27 16.20 -4.37
C PHE A 282 0.72 16.63 -5.74
N THR A 283 0.32 17.91 -5.88
CA THR A 283 -0.14 18.46 -7.14
C THR A 283 0.95 18.39 -8.21
N GLU A 284 2.19 18.75 -7.86
CA GLU A 284 3.34 18.63 -8.77
C GLU A 284 3.56 17.18 -9.22
N ALA A 285 3.51 16.22 -8.28
CA ALA A 285 3.64 14.80 -8.59
C ALA A 285 2.56 14.32 -9.55
N GLU A 286 1.30 14.72 -9.36
CA GLU A 286 0.18 14.37 -10.22
C GLU A 286 0.34 14.91 -11.65
N VAL A 287 0.64 16.21 -11.78
CA VAL A 287 0.78 16.87 -13.09
C VAL A 287 2.00 16.33 -13.83
N PHE A 288 3.13 16.21 -13.13
CA PHE A 288 4.37 15.75 -13.74
C PHE A 288 4.34 14.26 -14.05
N GLY A 289 3.67 13.47 -13.20
CA GLY A 289 3.43 12.05 -13.45
C GLY A 289 2.73 11.79 -14.77
N ARG A 290 1.66 12.51 -15.08
CA ARG A 290 0.96 12.39 -16.38
C ARG A 290 1.85 12.75 -17.57
N ARG A 291 2.76 13.72 -17.42
CA ARG A 291 3.74 14.06 -18.47
C ARG A 291 4.76 12.93 -18.68
N GLN A 292 5.32 12.39 -17.59
CA GLN A 292 6.26 11.27 -17.68
C GLN A 292 5.60 10.03 -18.29
N VAL A 293 4.34 9.74 -17.98
CA VAL A 293 3.60 8.64 -18.61
C VAL A 293 3.59 8.77 -20.13
N ARG A 294 3.36 9.98 -20.68
CA ARG A 294 3.39 10.21 -22.13
C ARG A 294 4.79 9.97 -22.73
N GLU A 295 5.84 10.38 -22.01
CA GLU A 295 7.23 10.14 -22.47
C GLU A 295 7.57 8.64 -22.48
N TYR A 296 7.21 7.89 -21.44
CA TYR A 296 7.41 6.44 -21.42
C TYR A 296 6.54 5.72 -22.46
N ALA A 297 5.31 6.13 -22.67
CA ALA A 297 4.46 5.58 -23.71
C ALA A 297 5.07 5.79 -25.12
N ARG A 298 5.56 7.00 -25.42
CA ARG A 298 6.27 7.32 -26.67
C ARG A 298 7.53 6.47 -26.83
N PHE A 299 8.29 6.28 -25.76
CA PHE A 299 9.46 5.42 -25.74
C PHE A 299 9.07 3.95 -26.06
N LEU A 300 8.06 3.41 -25.38
CA LEU A 300 7.59 2.04 -25.60
C LEU A 300 7.12 1.83 -27.05
N ASN A 301 6.36 2.78 -27.60
CA ASN A 301 5.92 2.70 -29.01
C ASN A 301 7.09 2.66 -30.01
N ASN A 302 8.19 3.38 -29.72
CA ASN A 302 9.30 3.53 -30.68
C ASN A 302 10.41 2.50 -30.50
N PHE A 303 10.57 1.91 -29.30
CA PHE A 303 11.73 1.07 -28.96
C PHE A 303 11.38 -0.35 -28.48
N VAL A 304 10.11 -0.65 -28.26
CA VAL A 304 9.70 -1.97 -27.76
C VAL A 304 8.76 -2.63 -28.79
N PRO A 305 9.26 -3.64 -29.55
CA PRO A 305 8.45 -4.39 -30.50
C PRO A 305 7.17 -4.93 -29.87
N GLY A 306 6.07 -4.84 -30.63
CA GLY A 306 4.72 -5.18 -30.16
C GLY A 306 3.96 -4.00 -29.52
N CYS A 307 4.67 -2.89 -29.24
CA CYS A 307 4.06 -1.69 -28.66
C CYS A 307 3.79 -0.57 -29.66
N GLU A 308 4.07 -0.73 -30.95
CA GLU A 308 4.06 0.35 -31.97
C GLU A 308 2.70 1.05 -32.09
N ARG A 309 1.59 0.33 -31.85
CA ARG A 309 0.22 0.85 -31.90
C ARG A 309 -0.44 0.96 -30.54
N ALA A 310 0.29 0.64 -29.49
CA ALA A 310 -0.24 0.67 -28.14
C ALA A 310 -0.50 2.10 -27.68
N PHE A 311 -1.42 2.26 -26.74
CA PHE A 311 -1.85 3.54 -26.23
C PHE A 311 -2.09 3.49 -24.72
N VAL A 312 -1.97 4.61 -24.06
CA VAL A 312 -2.31 4.77 -22.63
C VAL A 312 -3.82 4.66 -22.46
N VAL A 313 -4.29 3.62 -21.79
CA VAL A 313 -5.70 3.39 -21.47
C VAL A 313 -6.13 4.34 -20.38
N ASP A 314 -5.40 4.33 -19.27
CA ASP A 314 -5.58 5.22 -18.13
C ASP A 314 -4.32 5.27 -17.25
N THR A 315 -4.38 6.14 -16.25
CA THR A 315 -3.41 6.24 -15.15
C THR A 315 -4.11 6.01 -13.82
N GLY A 316 -3.35 5.80 -12.75
CA GLY A 316 -3.90 5.92 -11.40
C GLY A 316 -4.64 7.25 -11.23
N VAL A 317 -5.73 7.22 -10.45
CA VAL A 317 -6.45 8.45 -10.03
C VAL A 317 -5.66 9.22 -8.97
N GLU A 318 -4.63 8.60 -8.44
CA GLU A 318 -3.65 9.13 -7.49
C GLU A 318 -2.27 8.56 -7.86
N VAL A 319 -1.20 9.31 -7.68
CA VAL A 319 0.16 8.76 -7.80
C VAL A 319 0.37 7.62 -6.81
N GLY A 320 1.12 6.63 -7.20
CA GLY A 320 1.51 5.51 -6.33
C GLY A 320 2.47 6.00 -5.24
N ILE A 321 1.99 6.05 -4.02
CA ILE A 321 2.71 6.57 -2.84
C ILE A 321 3.44 5.42 -2.16
N ARG A 322 4.77 5.51 -2.10
CA ARG A 322 5.61 4.47 -1.49
C ARG A 322 5.89 4.70 -0.01
N GLN A 323 6.02 5.95 0.41
CA GLN A 323 6.36 6.33 1.78
C GLN A 323 5.88 7.73 2.09
N THR A 324 5.33 7.90 3.29
CA THR A 324 5.02 9.18 3.92
C THR A 324 5.40 9.11 5.40
N ARG A 325 4.44 9.32 6.33
CA ARG A 325 4.65 9.18 7.76
C ARG A 325 4.72 7.70 8.16
N SER A 326 5.65 7.40 9.05
CA SER A 326 5.65 6.19 9.88
C SER A 326 5.39 6.59 11.33
N ILE A 327 4.65 5.78 12.07
CA ILE A 327 4.42 6.04 13.49
C ILE A 327 5.69 5.83 14.31
N VAL A 328 5.80 6.47 15.48
CA VAL A 328 6.70 6.04 16.53
C VAL A 328 5.99 4.90 17.28
N GLY A 329 6.33 3.66 16.92
CA GLY A 329 5.75 2.45 17.50
C GLY A 329 6.47 1.99 18.77
N ILE A 330 5.80 1.14 19.56
CA ILE A 330 6.42 0.47 20.73
C ILE A 330 7.68 -0.30 20.28
N GLU A 331 7.65 -0.86 19.08
CA GLU A 331 8.78 -1.50 18.43
C GLU A 331 8.96 -0.92 17.01
N THR A 332 10.17 -0.97 16.49
CA THR A 332 10.50 -0.55 15.13
C THR A 332 11.13 -1.73 14.39
N LEU A 333 10.57 -2.08 13.22
CA LEU A 333 11.20 -3.04 12.33
C LEU A 333 12.48 -2.44 11.75
N THR A 334 13.62 -3.05 12.04
CA THR A 334 14.93 -2.54 11.62
C THR A 334 15.37 -3.08 10.27
N ASN A 335 16.28 -2.38 9.60
CA ASN A 335 16.94 -2.86 8.38
C ASN A 335 17.68 -4.18 8.65
N GLU A 336 18.28 -4.31 9.83
CA GLU A 336 18.98 -5.52 10.25
C GLU A 336 18.05 -6.73 10.43
N ASP A 337 16.84 -6.55 10.95
CA ASP A 337 15.84 -7.62 11.06
C ASP A 337 15.49 -8.17 9.67
N VAL A 338 15.35 -7.30 8.67
CA VAL A 338 15.06 -7.71 7.30
C VAL A 338 16.24 -8.42 6.65
N VAL A 339 17.44 -7.83 6.71
CA VAL A 339 18.63 -8.38 6.04
C VAL A 339 19.02 -9.73 6.62
N ASN A 340 18.85 -9.92 7.95
CA ASN A 340 19.17 -11.16 8.65
C ASN A 340 17.99 -12.15 8.68
N CYS A 341 16.89 -11.89 7.97
CA CYS A 341 15.72 -12.76 7.93
C CYS A 341 15.23 -13.17 9.33
N ARG A 342 15.13 -12.21 10.26
CA ARG A 342 14.86 -12.47 11.68
C ARG A 342 13.49 -13.09 11.89
N LYS A 343 13.45 -14.22 12.60
CA LYS A 343 12.20 -14.88 13.02
C LYS A 343 11.77 -14.37 14.40
N ARG A 344 10.46 -14.23 14.59
CA ARG A 344 9.89 -13.62 15.79
C ARG A 344 8.76 -14.47 16.35
N GLU A 345 8.74 -14.67 17.68
CA GLU A 345 7.64 -15.36 18.37
C GLU A 345 6.35 -14.53 18.33
N ASP A 346 6.47 -13.20 18.28
CA ASP A 346 5.38 -12.21 18.17
C ASP A 346 5.12 -11.74 16.73
N GLY A 347 5.71 -12.42 15.74
CA GLY A 347 5.56 -12.10 14.33
C GLY A 347 4.13 -12.34 13.82
N ILE A 348 3.55 -11.36 13.16
CA ILE A 348 2.18 -11.40 12.62
C ILE A 348 2.12 -11.55 11.10
N CYS A 349 3.26 -11.50 10.44
CA CYS A 349 3.35 -11.66 8.98
C CYS A 349 4.75 -12.14 8.60
N ARG A 350 4.83 -13.23 7.83
CA ARG A 350 6.05 -13.66 7.14
C ARG A 350 6.26 -12.80 5.91
N THR A 351 7.49 -12.36 5.68
CA THR A 351 7.80 -11.43 4.59
C THR A 351 9.00 -11.92 3.77
N PRO A 352 8.77 -12.57 2.61
CA PRO A 352 9.82 -13.00 1.70
C PRO A 352 10.24 -11.90 0.70
N TRP A 353 9.63 -10.70 0.75
CA TRP A 353 9.85 -9.64 -0.22
C TRP A 353 11.20 -8.94 -0.01
N PRO A 354 11.96 -8.68 -1.08
CA PRO A 354 13.26 -8.01 -0.97
C PRO A 354 13.10 -6.58 -0.43
N ILE A 355 14.20 -6.01 0.06
CA ILE A 355 14.29 -4.56 0.16
C ILE A 355 14.32 -4.02 -1.26
N GLU A 356 13.25 -3.33 -1.66
CA GLU A 356 13.14 -2.66 -2.96
C GLU A 356 13.06 -1.15 -2.74
N LEU A 357 14.23 -0.52 -2.59
CA LEU A 357 14.33 0.90 -2.30
C LEU A 357 14.33 1.74 -3.56
N HIS A 358 13.26 2.50 -3.76
CA HIS A 358 13.07 3.39 -4.90
C HIS A 358 13.68 4.77 -4.66
N SER A 359 15.01 4.83 -4.67
CA SER A 359 15.80 6.06 -4.60
C SER A 359 16.88 6.04 -5.70
N GLY A 360 17.26 7.20 -6.25
CA GLY A 360 18.26 7.27 -7.33
C GLY A 360 17.72 6.82 -8.70
N ASP A 361 18.60 6.59 -9.67
CA ASP A 361 18.27 6.31 -11.07
C ASP A 361 17.75 4.89 -11.28
N LYS A 362 18.09 3.99 -10.37
CA LYS A 362 17.63 2.60 -10.34
C LYS A 362 17.32 2.19 -8.91
N PRO A 363 16.30 1.34 -8.69
CA PRO A 363 16.05 0.78 -7.37
C PRO A 363 17.23 -0.06 -6.86
N LYS A 364 17.49 0.03 -5.55
CA LYS A 364 18.38 -0.90 -4.86
C LYS A 364 17.57 -2.12 -4.44
N LEU A 365 18.03 -3.30 -4.80
CA LEU A 365 17.39 -4.57 -4.49
C LEU A 365 18.30 -5.40 -3.59
N HIS A 366 17.77 -5.83 -2.43
CA HIS A 366 18.39 -6.83 -1.57
C HIS A 366 17.43 -8.02 -1.44
N TRP A 367 17.77 -9.14 -2.09
CA TRP A 367 16.94 -10.34 -2.14
C TRP A 367 17.11 -11.19 -0.88
N LEU A 368 16.00 -11.69 -0.35
CA LEU A 368 15.96 -12.67 0.76
C LEU A 368 15.87 -14.06 0.12
N ILE A 369 17.03 -14.65 -0.20
CA ILE A 369 17.08 -15.89 -0.97
C ILE A 369 16.70 -17.08 -0.09
N ASN A 370 15.64 -17.83 -0.50
CA ASN A 370 15.11 -19.00 0.17
C ASN A 370 14.80 -18.77 1.65
N ASP A 371 14.47 -17.52 2.01
CA ASP A 371 14.18 -17.14 3.38
C ASP A 371 13.18 -15.96 3.46
N TYR A 372 12.73 -15.65 4.67
CA TYR A 372 11.82 -14.57 5.01
C TYR A 372 12.13 -14.04 6.42
N TYR A 373 11.66 -12.85 6.73
CA TYR A 373 11.62 -12.32 8.11
C TYR A 373 10.17 -12.21 8.59
N ASP A 374 10.00 -12.02 9.91
CA ASP A 374 8.68 -11.77 10.50
C ASP A 374 8.53 -10.30 10.89
N ILE A 375 7.34 -9.73 10.66
CA ILE A 375 6.98 -8.39 11.14
C ILE A 375 6.40 -8.52 12.55
N PRO A 376 7.02 -7.89 13.60
CA PRO A 376 6.51 -7.93 14.96
C PRO A 376 5.20 -7.16 15.13
N PHE A 377 4.31 -7.62 16.01
CA PHE A 377 3.01 -6.96 16.26
C PHE A 377 3.15 -5.51 16.73
N HIS A 378 4.08 -5.24 17.64
CA HIS A 378 4.23 -3.92 18.25
C HIS A 378 4.77 -2.83 17.32
N THR A 379 5.16 -3.17 16.09
CA THR A 379 5.43 -2.20 15.02
C THR A 379 4.17 -1.48 14.54
N LEU A 380 2.98 -2.03 14.85
CA LEU A 380 1.68 -1.44 14.52
C LEU A 380 1.10 -0.60 15.68
N VAL A 381 1.67 -0.67 16.88
CA VAL A 381 1.12 -0.05 18.08
C VAL A 381 1.89 1.24 18.41
N PRO A 382 1.25 2.42 18.34
CA PRO A 382 1.91 3.67 18.72
C PRO A 382 2.31 3.68 20.20
N VAL A 383 3.41 4.38 20.55
CA VAL A 383 3.87 4.54 21.95
C VAL A 383 2.88 5.32 22.82
N VAL A 384 1.99 6.11 22.22
CA VAL A 384 0.91 6.85 22.86
C VAL A 384 -0.42 6.41 22.25
N GLY A 385 -1.50 6.48 23.02
CA GLY A 385 -2.84 6.05 22.61
C GLY A 385 -3.16 4.63 23.10
N GLU A 386 -4.30 4.48 23.80
CA GLU A 386 -4.71 3.22 24.42
C GLU A 386 -5.48 2.31 23.46
N ASN A 387 -6.29 2.93 22.58
CA ASN A 387 -7.26 2.27 21.73
C ASN A 387 -7.09 2.59 20.23
N ILE A 388 -5.85 2.73 19.82
CA ILE A 388 -5.45 2.91 18.42
C ILE A 388 -4.39 1.90 18.01
N ILE A 389 -4.51 1.39 16.80
CA ILE A 389 -3.50 0.59 16.09
C ILE A 389 -3.42 1.07 14.66
N VAL A 390 -2.24 1.01 14.05
CA VAL A 390 -2.09 1.30 12.62
C VAL A 390 -2.00 0.01 11.81
N ALA A 391 -2.27 0.09 10.50
CA ALA A 391 -2.07 -1.05 9.61
C ALA A 391 -1.59 -0.60 8.22
N GLY A 392 -0.65 -1.36 7.65
CA GLY A 392 -0.11 -1.09 6.32
C GLY A 392 1.10 -0.17 6.34
N ARG A 393 1.25 0.69 5.33
CA ARG A 393 2.44 1.46 4.99
C ARG A 393 2.96 2.41 6.08
N CYS A 394 2.15 2.76 7.06
CA CYS A 394 2.51 3.67 8.16
C CYS A 394 3.06 2.98 9.42
N LEU A 395 3.33 1.67 9.37
CA LEU A 395 3.97 0.95 10.48
C LEU A 395 5.29 1.59 10.90
N SER A 396 5.72 1.32 12.13
CA SER A 396 7.03 1.73 12.64
C SER A 396 8.12 0.86 12.02
N ALA A 397 8.87 1.40 11.07
CA ALA A 397 9.94 0.68 10.38
C ALA A 397 11.02 1.64 9.89
N GLU A 398 12.27 1.22 9.93
CA GLU A 398 13.36 1.94 9.28
C GLU A 398 13.13 2.05 7.77
N HIS A 399 13.79 3.01 7.14
CA HIS A 399 13.54 3.40 5.75
C HIS A 399 13.66 2.25 4.73
N GLU A 400 14.70 1.43 4.85
CA GLU A 400 14.93 0.28 3.94
C GLU A 400 14.01 -0.89 4.32
N ALA A 401 13.80 -1.17 5.61
CA ALA A 401 12.86 -2.18 6.09
C ALA A 401 11.45 -1.92 5.59
N LEU A 402 11.00 -0.66 5.63
CA LEU A 402 9.69 -0.28 5.09
C LEU A 402 9.57 -0.58 3.59
N ALA A 403 10.65 -0.45 2.82
CA ALA A 403 10.63 -0.75 1.39
C ALA A 403 10.29 -2.23 1.09
N SER A 404 10.55 -3.12 2.04
CA SER A 404 10.15 -4.54 2.01
C SER A 404 8.76 -4.76 2.64
N ALA A 405 8.49 -4.21 3.82
CA ALA A 405 7.32 -4.54 4.65
C ALA A 405 5.99 -3.95 4.14
N ARG A 406 5.99 -2.98 3.23
CA ARG A 406 4.81 -2.20 2.80
C ARG A 406 4.07 -2.74 1.58
N VAL A 407 4.50 -3.88 1.00
CA VAL A 407 3.86 -4.38 -0.21
C VAL A 407 2.50 -5.03 0.08
N THR A 408 1.73 -5.28 -0.96
CA THR A 408 0.29 -5.57 -0.85
C THR A 408 -0.04 -6.75 0.06
N ALA A 409 0.68 -7.87 -0.08
CA ALA A 409 0.42 -9.08 0.71
C ALA A 409 0.67 -8.84 2.21
N GLN A 410 1.74 -8.14 2.55
CA GLN A 410 2.05 -7.77 3.93
C GLN A 410 0.99 -6.81 4.49
N CYS A 411 0.58 -5.79 3.71
CA CYS A 411 -0.47 -4.87 4.14
C CYS A 411 -1.77 -5.59 4.47
N PHE A 412 -2.17 -6.60 3.72
CA PHE A 412 -3.33 -7.43 4.04
C PHE A 412 -3.19 -8.14 5.39
N GLU A 413 -2.05 -8.80 5.65
CA GLU A 413 -1.85 -9.52 6.91
C GLU A 413 -1.69 -8.57 8.11
N LEU A 414 -1.07 -7.38 7.93
CA LEU A 414 -1.04 -6.35 8.96
C LEU A 414 -2.44 -5.85 9.31
N GLY A 415 -3.31 -5.68 8.29
CA GLY A 415 -4.72 -5.36 8.49
C GLY A 415 -5.47 -6.48 9.21
N HIS A 416 -5.23 -7.74 8.82
CA HIS A 416 -5.79 -8.91 9.49
C HIS A 416 -5.44 -8.92 10.98
N ALA A 417 -4.16 -8.73 11.32
CA ALA A 417 -3.72 -8.64 12.72
C ALA A 417 -4.38 -7.48 13.49
N ALA A 418 -4.46 -6.29 12.86
CA ALA A 418 -5.08 -5.12 13.48
C ALA A 418 -6.58 -5.32 13.74
N GLY A 419 -7.30 -5.97 12.81
CA GLY A 419 -8.71 -6.32 12.99
C GLY A 419 -8.93 -7.31 14.13
N VAL A 420 -8.07 -8.34 14.25
CA VAL A 420 -8.09 -9.29 15.38
C VAL A 420 -7.80 -8.57 16.70
N ALA A 421 -6.76 -7.73 16.73
CA ALA A 421 -6.38 -7.00 17.93
C ALA A 421 -7.49 -6.06 18.42
N ALA A 422 -8.11 -5.30 17.51
CA ALA A 422 -9.21 -4.40 17.88
C ALA A 422 -10.42 -5.18 18.43
N ALA A 423 -10.75 -6.33 17.86
CA ALA A 423 -11.83 -7.18 18.36
C ALA A 423 -11.52 -7.74 19.75
N GLN A 424 -10.31 -8.27 19.96
CA GLN A 424 -9.89 -8.81 21.26
C GLN A 424 -9.82 -7.74 22.34
N ALA A 425 -9.32 -6.53 22.01
CA ALA A 425 -9.27 -5.39 22.94
C ALA A 425 -10.66 -5.05 23.48
N ILE A 426 -11.70 -5.11 22.64
CA ILE A 426 -13.09 -4.91 23.05
C ILE A 426 -13.58 -6.05 23.95
N ASP A 427 -13.34 -7.32 23.55
CA ASP A 427 -13.82 -8.50 24.25
C ASP A 427 -13.22 -8.64 25.65
N THR A 428 -11.95 -8.27 25.79
CA THR A 428 -11.20 -8.39 27.06
C THR A 428 -11.17 -7.08 27.87
N ASN A 429 -11.67 -5.98 27.29
CA ASN A 429 -11.55 -4.63 27.85
C ASN A 429 -10.11 -4.28 28.23
N THR A 430 -9.17 -4.60 27.34
CA THR A 430 -7.72 -4.42 27.50
C THR A 430 -7.21 -3.43 26.47
N ALA A 431 -6.26 -2.57 26.85
CA ALA A 431 -5.60 -1.69 25.88
C ALA A 431 -4.85 -2.51 24.81
N ILE A 432 -4.82 -2.03 23.57
CA ILE A 432 -4.21 -2.78 22.44
C ILE A 432 -2.75 -3.17 22.74
N ARG A 433 -2.00 -2.28 23.40
CA ARG A 433 -0.59 -2.51 23.75
C ARG A 433 -0.35 -3.65 24.76
N ASP A 434 -1.37 -3.99 25.55
CA ASP A 434 -1.31 -4.99 26.61
C ASP A 434 -1.92 -6.34 26.21
N LEU A 435 -2.35 -6.47 24.93
CA LEU A 435 -2.91 -7.71 24.41
C LEU A 435 -1.87 -8.84 24.36
N ASN A 436 -2.34 -10.05 24.58
CA ASN A 436 -1.53 -11.25 24.40
C ASN A 436 -1.37 -11.54 22.89
N VAL A 437 -0.18 -11.25 22.34
CA VAL A 437 0.11 -11.47 20.92
C VAL A 437 -0.04 -12.92 20.49
N ALA A 438 0.20 -13.89 21.38
CA ALA A 438 0.01 -15.30 21.06
C ALA A 438 -1.47 -15.63 20.73
N GLU A 439 -2.42 -14.96 21.39
CA GLU A 439 -3.85 -15.12 21.12
C GLU A 439 -4.26 -14.47 19.79
N ILE A 440 -3.66 -13.31 19.45
CA ILE A 440 -3.82 -12.68 18.14
C ILE A 440 -3.35 -13.63 17.06
N ARG A 441 -2.12 -14.17 17.18
CA ARG A 441 -1.54 -15.13 16.26
C ARG A 441 -2.40 -16.40 16.13
N ALA A 442 -2.86 -16.95 17.24
CA ALA A 442 -3.72 -18.14 17.24
C ALA A 442 -5.02 -17.90 16.43
N THR A 443 -5.61 -16.71 16.56
CA THR A 443 -6.80 -16.31 15.79
C THR A 443 -6.46 -16.17 14.31
N MET A 444 -5.34 -15.53 13.96
CA MET A 444 -4.89 -15.39 12.58
C MET A 444 -4.62 -16.76 11.93
N ILE A 445 -3.97 -17.67 12.66
CA ILE A 445 -3.71 -19.05 12.19
C ILE A 445 -5.02 -19.80 11.95
N LYS A 446 -6.00 -19.67 12.85
CA LYS A 446 -7.34 -20.24 12.66
C LYS A 446 -8.02 -19.69 11.41
N ASN A 447 -7.74 -18.45 11.03
CA ASN A 447 -8.23 -17.78 9.82
C ASN A 447 -7.37 -18.07 8.58
N GLY A 448 -6.38 -18.98 8.67
CA GLY A 448 -5.59 -19.47 7.55
C GLY A 448 -4.21 -18.83 7.38
N SER A 449 -3.77 -17.91 8.24
CA SER A 449 -2.41 -17.37 8.18
C SER A 449 -1.40 -18.45 8.55
N ARG A 450 -0.21 -18.38 7.94
CA ARG A 450 0.97 -19.19 8.31
C ARG A 450 1.98 -18.25 8.95
N LEU A 451 2.16 -18.39 10.26
CA LEU A 451 3.01 -17.51 11.08
C LEU A 451 4.12 -18.30 11.77
#